data_3d7a3b91b102fa1d282da5eecbad26d2
#
_entry.id   3d7a3b91b102fa1d282da5eecbad26d2
#
_cell.length_a   1.000
_cell.length_b   1.000
_cell.length_c   1.000
_cell.angle_alpha   90.00
_cell.angle_beta   90.00
_cell.angle_gamma   90.00
#
_symmetry.space_group_name_H-M   'P 1'
#
loop_
_entity.id
_entity.type
_entity.pdbx_description
1 polymer ?
#
loop_
_entity_poly.entity_id
_entity_poly.type
_entity_poly.pdbx_seq_one_letter_code
_entity_poly.pdbx_strand_id
1 'polypeptide(L)'
;MEFLNPEKVRRAMNELGRARRSFVFAVDFEMTKAFIVAEPENGQEVIFRMPGQSRVGLNNAAFETGDPVNVGPVWIKPNPESLEVYAKKFEVVQRGLARGDSYLVNLTIKTPIECSHSLKEICLLSDSPYVLYVPERFVSFSPETFVKITADGTVSTYPMKGTIDAKVPNAEKVIMDDHKETAEHATVVDLLRNDLSLSASRVRVKRYRYIDRLKTSDREILQVSSEIVGELGENFHESLGDIVFKTLPAGSVSGAPKESTVDIIRRAEDGPRGFYAGVFGYFDGSAFDSAVLIRFIEE
;
A
#
# COMPACT_ATOMS: atom_id res chain seq x y z
N MET A 1 20.15 2.75 -6.51
CA MET A 1 19.78 1.69 -5.54
C MET A 1 19.79 0.33 -6.21
N GLU A 2 20.40 -0.68 -5.59
CA GLU A 2 20.40 -2.07 -6.07
C GLU A 2 19.21 -2.83 -5.48
N PHE A 3 18.48 -3.54 -6.35
CA PHE A 3 17.40 -4.42 -5.89
C PHE A 3 17.94 -5.81 -5.57
N LEU A 4 17.51 -6.32 -4.43
CA LEU A 4 17.91 -7.59 -3.87
C LEU A 4 16.84 -8.67 -4.09
N ASN A 5 17.23 -9.92 -3.88
CA ASN A 5 16.26 -11.00 -3.75
C ASN A 5 15.41 -10.79 -2.48
N PRO A 6 14.08 -10.88 -2.54
CA PRO A 6 13.19 -10.66 -1.41
C PRO A 6 13.51 -11.50 -0.18
N GLU A 7 13.99 -12.72 -0.35
CA GLU A 7 14.39 -13.59 0.74
C GLU A 7 15.59 -13.04 1.54
N LYS A 8 16.51 -12.33 0.87
CA LYS A 8 17.62 -11.63 1.54
C LYS A 8 17.09 -10.46 2.38
N VAL A 9 16.13 -9.71 1.82
CA VAL A 9 15.50 -8.59 2.53
C VAL A 9 14.70 -9.09 3.73
N ARG A 10 13.93 -10.16 3.60
CA ARG A 10 13.21 -10.80 4.71
C ARG A 10 14.14 -11.16 5.88
N ARG A 11 15.29 -11.78 5.58
CA ARG A 11 16.29 -12.12 6.60
C ARG A 11 16.93 -10.89 7.24
N ALA A 12 17.28 -9.89 6.42
CA ALA A 12 17.84 -8.64 6.93
C ALA A 12 16.85 -7.89 7.84
N MET A 13 15.54 -7.90 7.53
CA MET A 13 14.50 -7.37 8.41
C MET A 13 14.48 -8.06 9.78
N ASN A 14 14.63 -9.40 9.81
CA ASN A 14 14.71 -10.16 11.06
C ASN A 14 15.98 -9.81 11.85
N GLU A 15 17.12 -9.69 11.18
CA GLU A 15 18.41 -9.37 11.81
C GLU A 15 18.41 -7.95 12.39
N LEU A 16 17.96 -6.96 11.61
CA LEU A 16 17.86 -5.58 12.06
C LEU A 16 16.80 -5.42 13.16
N GLY A 17 15.68 -6.11 13.03
CA GLY A 17 14.65 -6.14 14.06
C GLY A 17 15.16 -6.70 15.39
N ARG A 18 15.88 -7.83 15.36
CA ARG A 18 16.55 -8.40 16.56
C ARG A 18 17.52 -7.42 17.20
N ALA A 19 18.25 -6.67 16.38
CA ALA A 19 19.19 -5.66 16.83
C ALA A 19 18.51 -4.33 17.23
N ARG A 20 17.18 -4.20 17.10
CA ARG A 20 16.41 -2.96 17.34
C ARG A 20 16.92 -1.76 16.53
N ARG A 21 17.48 -2.04 15.34
CA ARG A 21 17.94 -1.01 14.41
C ARG A 21 16.82 -0.64 13.44
N SER A 22 16.67 0.65 13.20
CA SER A 22 15.68 1.15 12.24
C SER A 22 15.99 0.71 10.81
N PHE A 23 14.97 0.52 10.00
CA PHE A 23 15.10 0.25 8.56
C PHE A 23 13.85 0.65 7.79
N VAL A 24 14.03 0.99 6.53
CA VAL A 24 12.96 1.08 5.53
C VAL A 24 13.17 -0.01 4.48
N PHE A 25 12.10 -0.64 4.02
CA PHE A 25 12.14 -1.65 2.96
C PHE A 25 11.02 -1.45 1.97
N ALA A 26 11.17 -2.02 0.77
CA ALA A 26 10.06 -2.27 -0.14
C ALA A 26 10.24 -3.60 -0.86
N VAL A 27 9.12 -4.20 -1.25
CA VAL A 27 9.06 -5.44 -2.03
C VAL A 27 8.01 -5.29 -3.13
N ASP A 28 8.32 -5.80 -4.32
CA ASP A 28 7.42 -5.78 -5.47
C ASP A 28 6.24 -6.75 -5.32
N PHE A 29 5.22 -6.58 -6.14
CA PHE A 29 4.01 -7.40 -6.12
C PHE A 29 4.31 -8.88 -6.42
N GLU A 30 5.20 -9.14 -7.35
CA GLU A 30 5.58 -10.50 -7.77
C GLU A 30 6.53 -11.19 -6.79
N MET A 31 7.03 -10.49 -5.76
CA MET A 31 8.03 -10.97 -4.81
C MET A 31 9.32 -11.44 -5.51
N THR A 32 9.78 -10.67 -6.49
CA THR A 32 11.00 -10.93 -7.27
C THR A 32 12.12 -9.93 -7.00
N LYS A 33 11.75 -8.72 -6.57
CA LYS A 33 12.66 -7.61 -6.27
C LYS A 33 12.27 -6.95 -4.97
N ALA A 34 13.27 -6.61 -4.17
CA ALA A 34 13.08 -5.87 -2.93
C ALA A 34 14.30 -5.02 -2.63
N PHE A 35 14.19 -4.10 -1.69
CA PHE A 35 15.34 -3.43 -1.09
C PHE A 35 15.14 -3.22 0.40
N ILE A 36 16.22 -2.96 1.11
CA ILE A 36 16.23 -2.57 2.51
C ILE A 36 17.35 -1.57 2.74
N VAL A 37 17.06 -0.50 3.46
CA VAL A 37 18.02 0.52 3.90
C VAL A 37 17.99 0.55 5.42
N ALA A 38 19.12 0.22 6.03
CA ALA A 38 19.29 0.29 7.48
C ALA A 38 19.59 1.73 7.90
N GLU A 39 19.02 2.17 9.03
CA GLU A 39 19.21 3.51 9.60
C GLU A 39 18.98 4.62 8.56
N PRO A 40 17.81 4.62 7.89
CA PRO A 40 17.55 5.50 6.74
C PRO A 40 17.57 6.99 7.12
N GLU A 41 17.50 7.31 8.40
CA GLU A 41 17.63 8.68 8.94
C GLU A 41 19.01 9.29 8.66
N ASN A 42 20.02 8.44 8.52
CA ASN A 42 21.42 8.82 8.27
C ASN A 42 21.77 8.86 6.78
N GLY A 43 20.87 8.42 5.90
CA GLY A 43 21.10 8.24 4.46
C GLY A 43 20.27 9.17 3.58
N GLN A 44 20.51 9.08 2.26
CA GLN A 44 19.78 9.81 1.22
C GLN A 44 19.33 8.88 0.08
N GLU A 45 19.31 7.59 0.32
CA GLU A 45 19.04 6.59 -0.71
C GLU A 45 17.58 6.59 -1.17
N VAL A 46 16.66 6.94 -0.26
CA VAL A 46 15.23 7.07 -0.49
C VAL A 46 14.66 8.23 0.31
N ILE A 47 13.56 8.78 -0.17
CA ILE A 47 12.75 9.73 0.61
C ILE A 47 11.46 9.02 0.99
N PHE A 48 11.12 8.99 2.27
CA PHE A 48 9.85 8.43 2.71
C PHE A 48 9.20 9.23 3.83
N ARG A 49 7.90 9.04 4.02
CA ARG A 49 7.12 9.54 5.13
C ARG A 49 6.16 8.46 5.61
N MET A 50 6.02 8.36 6.93
CA MET A 50 4.99 7.59 7.61
C MET A 50 4.02 8.52 8.34
N PRO A 51 2.78 8.10 8.65
CA PRO A 51 1.83 8.92 9.39
C PRO A 51 2.41 9.41 10.73
N GLY A 52 2.26 10.70 10.99
CA GLY A 52 2.76 11.34 12.22
C GLY A 52 4.27 11.60 12.25
N GLN A 53 4.98 11.32 11.16
CA GLN A 53 6.42 11.60 11.05
C GLN A 53 6.71 12.66 9.99
N SER A 54 7.83 13.38 10.17
CA SER A 54 8.43 14.21 9.13
C SER A 54 9.00 13.32 8.03
N ARG A 55 9.24 13.88 6.84
CA ARG A 55 9.92 13.15 5.77
C ARG A 55 11.36 12.84 6.17
N VAL A 56 11.76 11.59 5.93
CA VAL A 56 13.12 11.09 6.14
C VAL A 56 13.83 10.97 4.79
N GLY A 57 15.16 11.07 4.76
CA GLY A 57 15.97 10.91 3.55
C GLY A 57 16.22 12.21 2.77
N LEU A 58 15.76 13.34 3.29
CA LEU A 58 16.14 14.68 2.82
C LEU A 58 17.07 15.31 3.85
N ASN A 59 18.21 15.80 3.42
CA ASN A 59 18.92 16.77 4.26
C ASN A 59 17.94 17.89 4.57
N ASN A 60 17.69 18.12 5.84
CA ASN A 60 16.79 19.17 6.36
C ASN A 60 17.02 20.54 5.68
N ALA A 61 18.23 20.80 5.19
CA ALA A 61 18.59 22.03 4.49
C ALA A 61 17.71 22.37 3.26
N ALA A 62 17.12 21.39 2.56
CA ALA A 62 16.25 21.65 1.41
C ALA A 62 14.79 21.95 1.81
N PHE A 63 14.41 21.71 3.07
CA PHE A 63 13.07 21.95 3.61
C PHE A 63 13.06 22.94 4.79
N GLU A 64 14.17 23.06 5.54
CA GLU A 64 14.31 24.04 6.64
C GLU A 64 14.51 25.47 6.15
N THR A 65 14.89 25.66 4.88
CA THR A 65 15.06 27.00 4.32
C THR A 65 13.74 27.75 4.11
N GLY A 66 12.59 27.11 4.29
CA GLY A 66 11.29 27.79 4.20
C GLY A 66 10.99 28.40 2.83
N ASP A 67 11.90 28.25 1.87
CA ASP A 67 11.63 28.66 0.51
C ASP A 67 10.58 27.73 -0.08
N PRO A 68 9.39 28.24 -0.44
CA PRO A 68 8.41 27.41 -1.13
C PRO A 68 9.10 26.88 -2.38
N VAL A 69 9.08 25.57 -2.57
CA VAL A 69 9.41 24.96 -3.85
C VAL A 69 8.45 25.62 -4.85
N ASN A 70 8.93 26.66 -5.54
CA ASN A 70 8.10 27.43 -6.45
C ASN A 70 8.00 26.67 -7.75
N VAL A 71 7.33 25.54 -7.68
CA VAL A 71 6.97 24.75 -8.83
C VAL A 71 5.63 25.26 -9.33
N GLY A 72 5.56 25.54 -10.61
CA GLY A 72 4.32 25.93 -11.27
C GLY A 72 3.23 24.86 -11.07
N PRO A 73 2.02 25.06 -11.58
CA PRO A 73 0.93 24.10 -11.40
C PRO A 73 1.31 22.74 -11.98
N VAL A 74 1.20 21.69 -11.16
CA VAL A 74 1.39 20.29 -11.60
C VAL A 74 0.25 19.92 -12.55
N TRP A 75 0.61 19.44 -13.73
CA TRP A 75 -0.35 18.81 -14.62
C TRP A 75 0.12 17.40 -15.00
N ILE A 76 -0.84 16.51 -15.14
CA ILE A 76 -0.65 15.13 -15.59
C ILE A 76 -1.63 14.88 -16.72
N LYS A 77 -1.11 14.41 -17.86
CA LYS A 77 -1.92 14.05 -19.04
C LYS A 77 -1.81 12.55 -19.26
N PRO A 78 -2.88 11.78 -18.93
CA PRO A 78 -2.88 10.35 -19.16
C PRO A 78 -3.11 10.00 -20.63
N ASN A 79 -2.51 8.90 -21.08
CA ASN A 79 -2.75 8.27 -22.37
C ASN A 79 -3.23 6.82 -22.15
N PRO A 80 -4.50 6.61 -21.74
CA PRO A 80 -5.04 5.30 -21.42
C PRO A 80 -5.17 4.42 -22.67
N GLU A 81 -5.09 3.10 -22.48
CA GLU A 81 -5.41 2.15 -23.54
C GLU A 81 -6.87 2.27 -23.99
N SER A 82 -7.17 1.76 -25.18
CA SER A 82 -8.54 1.77 -25.70
C SER A 82 -9.47 0.84 -24.91
N LEU A 83 -10.76 1.16 -24.93
CA LEU A 83 -11.79 0.31 -24.31
C LEU A 83 -11.77 -1.13 -24.88
N GLU A 84 -11.43 -1.30 -26.15
CA GLU A 84 -11.35 -2.63 -26.77
C GLU A 84 -10.20 -3.47 -26.17
N VAL A 85 -9.04 -2.86 -25.93
CA VAL A 85 -7.89 -3.54 -25.30
C VAL A 85 -8.23 -3.88 -23.86
N TYR A 86 -8.78 -2.92 -23.11
CA TYR A 86 -9.23 -3.15 -21.73
C TYR A 86 -10.28 -4.28 -21.64
N ALA A 87 -11.26 -4.30 -22.54
CA ALA A 87 -12.32 -5.30 -22.53
C ALA A 87 -11.78 -6.74 -22.68
N LYS A 88 -10.72 -6.95 -23.47
CA LYS A 88 -10.07 -8.28 -23.61
C LYS A 88 -9.45 -8.74 -22.28
N LYS A 89 -8.80 -7.84 -21.56
CA LYS A 89 -8.22 -8.10 -20.22
C LYS A 89 -9.32 -8.40 -19.21
N PHE A 90 -10.36 -7.58 -19.21
CA PHE A 90 -11.52 -7.75 -18.33
C PHE A 90 -12.27 -9.06 -18.57
N GLU A 91 -12.36 -9.53 -19.83
CA GLU A 91 -12.94 -10.83 -20.17
C GLU A 91 -12.18 -12.00 -19.54
N VAL A 92 -10.84 -11.92 -19.42
CA VAL A 92 -10.05 -12.94 -18.71
C VAL A 92 -10.45 -13.01 -17.24
N VAL A 93 -10.62 -11.85 -16.60
CA VAL A 93 -11.07 -11.75 -15.21
C VAL A 93 -12.48 -12.30 -15.06
N GLN A 94 -13.43 -11.88 -15.92
CA GLN A 94 -14.82 -12.36 -15.88
C GLN A 94 -14.92 -13.88 -16.02
N ARG A 95 -14.14 -14.47 -16.91
CA ARG A 95 -14.10 -15.94 -17.07
C ARG A 95 -13.58 -16.64 -15.80
N GLY A 96 -12.58 -16.08 -15.11
CA GLY A 96 -12.09 -16.59 -13.84
C GLY A 96 -13.15 -16.52 -12.73
N LEU A 97 -13.82 -15.39 -12.61
CA LEU A 97 -14.92 -15.19 -11.65
C LEU A 97 -16.09 -16.13 -11.94
N ALA A 98 -16.50 -16.26 -13.21
CA ALA A 98 -17.61 -17.13 -13.61
C ALA A 98 -17.34 -18.62 -13.36
N ARG A 99 -16.07 -19.06 -13.39
CA ARG A 99 -15.68 -20.43 -13.03
C ARG A 99 -15.57 -20.65 -11.52
N GLY A 100 -15.59 -19.59 -10.72
CA GLY A 100 -15.36 -19.66 -9.28
C GLY A 100 -13.88 -19.77 -8.89
N ASP A 101 -12.94 -19.47 -9.80
CA ASP A 101 -11.51 -19.47 -9.51
C ASP A 101 -11.13 -18.32 -8.55
N SER A 102 -11.94 -17.25 -8.52
CA SER A 102 -11.79 -16.12 -7.60
C SER A 102 -13.15 -15.51 -7.28
N TYR A 103 -13.24 -14.84 -6.13
CA TYR A 103 -14.43 -14.09 -5.70
C TYR A 103 -14.24 -12.58 -5.85
N LEU A 104 -12.99 -12.14 -5.84
CA LEU A 104 -12.61 -10.73 -5.94
C LEU A 104 -11.27 -10.65 -6.67
N VAL A 105 -11.19 -9.82 -7.72
CA VAL A 105 -9.97 -9.57 -8.49
C VAL A 105 -9.77 -8.08 -8.62
N ASN A 106 -8.58 -7.59 -8.32
CA ASN A 106 -8.16 -6.23 -8.61
C ASN A 106 -7.36 -6.21 -9.92
N LEU A 107 -8.04 -5.92 -11.06
CA LEU A 107 -7.40 -5.73 -12.36
C LEU A 107 -6.80 -4.33 -12.44
N THR A 108 -5.56 -4.22 -12.87
CA THR A 108 -4.87 -2.94 -13.03
C THR A 108 -4.34 -2.72 -14.43
N ILE A 109 -4.25 -1.46 -14.83
CA ILE A 109 -3.77 -1.06 -16.14
C ILE A 109 -2.67 -0.01 -15.96
N LYS A 110 -1.49 -0.29 -16.49
CA LYS A 110 -0.40 0.68 -16.58
C LYS A 110 -0.76 1.72 -17.63
N THR A 111 -0.89 2.97 -17.20
CA THR A 111 -1.28 4.07 -18.08
C THR A 111 -0.08 5.00 -18.28
N PRO A 112 0.45 5.13 -19.51
CA PRO A 112 1.48 6.13 -19.82
C PRO A 112 0.97 7.54 -19.52
N ILE A 113 1.83 8.39 -18.98
CA ILE A 113 1.50 9.79 -18.67
C ILE A 113 2.56 10.74 -19.21
N GLU A 114 2.14 11.95 -19.57
CA GLU A 114 3.02 13.11 -19.66
C GLU A 114 2.84 13.92 -18.37
N CYS A 115 3.94 14.34 -17.77
CA CYS A 115 3.92 15.10 -16.52
C CYS A 115 4.81 16.34 -16.61
N SER A 116 4.38 17.44 -15.99
CA SER A 116 5.14 18.70 -15.97
C SER A 116 6.29 18.71 -14.98
N HIS A 117 6.35 17.76 -14.06
CA HIS A 117 7.29 17.72 -12.95
C HIS A 117 8.01 16.37 -12.90
N SER A 118 9.24 16.38 -12.39
CA SER A 118 9.97 15.16 -12.05
C SER A 118 9.34 14.42 -10.89
N LEU A 119 9.61 13.12 -10.76
CA LEU A 119 9.13 12.32 -9.63
C LEU A 119 9.54 12.91 -8.28
N LYS A 120 10.74 13.50 -8.18
CA LYS A 120 11.22 14.15 -6.96
C LYS A 120 10.36 15.36 -6.62
N GLU A 121 10.08 16.25 -7.57
CA GLU A 121 9.24 17.43 -7.36
C GLU A 121 7.83 17.03 -6.93
N ILE A 122 7.23 16.04 -7.59
CA ILE A 122 5.91 15.52 -7.20
C ILE A 122 5.95 14.94 -5.78
N CYS A 123 7.02 14.20 -5.42
CA CYS A 123 7.21 13.70 -4.06
C CYS A 123 7.18 14.82 -3.04
N LEU A 124 7.86 15.93 -3.34
CA LEU A 124 7.98 17.09 -2.44
C LEU A 124 6.66 17.82 -2.23
N LEU A 125 5.81 17.85 -3.25
CA LEU A 125 4.49 18.51 -3.24
C LEU A 125 3.40 17.69 -2.56
N SER A 126 3.62 16.40 -2.33
CA SER A 126 2.60 15.51 -1.79
C SER A 126 2.44 15.62 -0.28
N ASP A 127 1.19 15.72 0.19
CA ASP A 127 0.81 15.64 1.61
C ASP A 127 0.23 14.28 2.01
N SER A 128 0.41 13.25 1.17
CA SER A 128 -0.05 11.89 1.47
C SER A 128 0.52 11.36 2.81
N PRO A 129 -0.25 10.60 3.59
CA PRO A 129 0.23 10.05 4.87
C PRO A 129 1.43 9.10 4.69
N TYR A 130 1.43 8.31 3.62
CA TYR A 130 2.55 7.46 3.25
C TYR A 130 3.14 7.94 1.93
N VAL A 131 4.43 8.22 1.92
CA VAL A 131 5.18 8.58 0.72
C VAL A 131 6.42 7.71 0.65
N LEU A 132 6.72 7.20 -0.53
CA LEU A 132 8.02 6.58 -0.84
C LEU A 132 8.48 7.08 -2.21
N TYR A 133 9.64 7.68 -2.26
CA TYR A 133 10.34 8.03 -3.49
C TYR A 133 11.67 7.28 -3.57
N VAL A 134 11.83 6.54 -4.63
CA VAL A 134 13.09 5.87 -5.01
C VAL A 134 13.65 6.60 -6.22
N PRO A 135 14.81 7.29 -6.10
CA PRO A 135 15.37 8.13 -7.15
C PRO A 135 15.48 7.39 -8.50
N GLU A 136 15.07 8.05 -9.57
CA GLU A 136 15.11 7.54 -10.96
C GLU A 136 14.36 6.21 -11.15
N ARG A 137 13.36 5.93 -10.31
CA ARG A 137 12.56 4.70 -10.39
C ARG A 137 11.09 4.96 -10.25
N PHE A 138 10.66 5.40 -9.07
CA PHE A 138 9.24 5.60 -8.81
C PHE A 138 8.97 6.49 -7.61
N VAL A 139 7.73 6.97 -7.53
CA VAL A 139 7.16 7.60 -6.34
C VAL A 139 5.76 7.02 -6.07
N SER A 140 5.44 6.83 -4.80
CA SER A 140 4.13 6.37 -4.33
C SER A 140 3.57 7.31 -3.27
N PHE A 141 2.23 7.50 -3.28
CA PHE A 141 1.46 8.37 -2.39
C PHE A 141 0.32 7.59 -1.73
N SER A 142 0.65 6.58 -0.96
CA SER A 142 -0.36 5.66 -0.47
C SER A 142 -1.24 6.29 0.61
N PRO A 143 -2.57 6.10 0.55
CA PRO A 143 -3.47 6.33 1.67
C PRO A 143 -3.70 5.07 2.52
N GLU A 144 -3.21 3.90 2.08
CA GLU A 144 -3.60 2.60 2.60
C GLU A 144 -2.52 1.97 3.46
N THR A 145 -2.80 1.85 4.76
CA THR A 145 -1.98 1.06 5.68
C THR A 145 -2.05 -0.41 5.30
N PHE A 146 -0.90 -1.06 5.13
CA PHE A 146 -0.84 -2.51 4.96
C PHE A 146 -0.91 -3.23 6.31
N VAL A 147 0.12 -3.11 7.12
CA VAL A 147 0.19 -3.66 8.48
C VAL A 147 0.90 -2.66 9.38
N LYS A 148 0.36 -2.49 10.58
CA LYS A 148 0.97 -1.68 11.63
C LYS A 148 1.16 -2.53 12.87
N ILE A 149 2.33 -2.44 13.50
CA ILE A 149 2.66 -3.14 14.74
C ILE A 149 3.15 -2.12 15.76
N THR A 150 2.46 -2.04 16.88
CA THR A 150 2.83 -1.17 18.00
C THR A 150 3.91 -1.82 18.85
N ALA A 151 4.60 -1.04 19.66
CA ALA A 151 5.72 -1.51 20.49
C ALA A 151 5.33 -2.62 21.49
N ASP A 152 4.06 -2.74 21.84
CA ASP A 152 3.50 -3.81 22.69
C ASP A 152 3.17 -5.10 21.92
N GLY A 153 3.44 -5.16 20.62
CA GLY A 153 3.17 -6.31 19.78
C GLY A 153 1.72 -6.42 19.28
N THR A 154 0.90 -5.39 19.43
CA THR A 154 -0.40 -5.35 18.78
C THR A 154 -0.23 -5.11 17.29
N VAL A 155 -0.65 -6.07 16.46
CA VAL A 155 -0.68 -5.95 15.00
C VAL A 155 -2.06 -5.54 14.52
N SER A 156 -2.13 -4.65 13.54
CA SER A 156 -3.39 -4.16 12.98
C SER A 156 -3.31 -3.97 11.46
N THR A 157 -4.47 -4.10 10.79
CA THR A 157 -4.69 -3.75 9.39
C THR A 157 -6.05 -3.09 9.23
N TYR A 158 -6.18 -2.26 8.19
CA TYR A 158 -7.33 -1.37 8.02
C TYR A 158 -7.93 -1.51 6.62
N PRO A 159 -8.70 -2.60 6.36
CA PRO A 159 -9.38 -2.76 5.07
C PRO A 159 -10.33 -1.60 4.81
N MET A 160 -10.25 -1.08 3.59
CA MET A 160 -11.05 0.04 3.10
C MET A 160 -11.78 -0.36 1.82
N LYS A 161 -13.11 -0.23 1.78
CA LYS A 161 -13.94 -0.42 0.59
C LYS A 161 -15.15 0.49 0.65
N GLY A 162 -15.46 1.08 -0.50
CA GLY A 162 -16.55 2.05 -0.63
C GLY A 162 -16.09 3.48 -0.32
N THR A 163 -16.27 4.36 -1.29
CA THR A 163 -15.95 5.79 -1.19
C THR A 163 -17.07 6.59 -1.84
N ILE A 164 -17.50 7.67 -1.20
CA ILE A 164 -18.54 8.57 -1.71
C ILE A 164 -18.14 10.02 -1.44
N ASP A 165 -18.52 10.93 -2.32
CA ASP A 165 -18.35 12.37 -2.08
C ASP A 165 -19.22 12.79 -0.89
N ALA A 166 -18.64 13.48 0.08
CA ALA A 166 -19.35 13.93 1.29
C ALA A 166 -20.48 14.94 1.00
N LYS A 167 -20.49 15.56 -0.18
CA LYS A 167 -21.56 16.47 -0.64
C LYS A 167 -22.82 15.75 -1.10
N VAL A 168 -22.77 14.44 -1.34
CA VAL A 168 -23.97 13.67 -1.70
C VAL A 168 -24.98 13.70 -0.55
N PRO A 169 -26.26 14.01 -0.81
CA PRO A 169 -27.28 13.99 0.22
C PRO A 169 -27.34 12.64 0.93
N ASN A 170 -27.27 12.64 2.26
CA ASN A 170 -27.23 11.41 3.09
C ASN A 170 -26.10 10.44 2.73
N ALA A 171 -24.93 10.94 2.33
CA ALA A 171 -23.78 10.16 1.87
C ALA A 171 -23.43 8.99 2.79
N GLU A 172 -23.43 9.21 4.11
CA GLU A 172 -23.16 8.15 5.11
C GLU A 172 -24.16 7.00 4.98
N LYS A 173 -25.44 7.30 4.89
CA LYS A 173 -26.48 6.27 4.73
C LYS A 173 -26.36 5.57 3.40
N VAL A 174 -26.15 6.31 2.31
CA VAL A 174 -26.02 5.76 0.95
C VAL A 174 -24.90 4.74 0.89
N ILE A 175 -23.70 5.08 1.39
CA ILE A 175 -22.54 4.19 1.31
C ILE A 175 -22.66 2.99 2.29
N MET A 176 -23.31 3.18 3.44
CA MET A 176 -23.51 2.10 4.41
C MET A 176 -24.59 1.10 3.97
N ASP A 177 -25.59 1.54 3.22
CA ASP A 177 -26.68 0.69 2.73
C ASP A 177 -26.38 0.04 1.37
N ASP A 178 -25.24 0.34 0.73
CA ASP A 178 -24.86 -0.28 -0.53
C ASP A 178 -24.50 -1.77 -0.32
N HIS A 179 -25.33 -2.63 -0.91
CA HIS A 179 -25.19 -4.09 -0.78
C HIS A 179 -23.92 -4.63 -1.45
N LYS A 180 -23.53 -4.08 -2.60
CA LYS A 180 -22.34 -4.49 -3.34
C LYS A 180 -21.09 -4.15 -2.54
N GLU A 181 -20.96 -2.90 -2.12
CA GLU A 181 -19.84 -2.43 -1.30
C GLU A 181 -19.76 -3.19 0.03
N THR A 182 -20.93 -3.53 0.63
CA THR A 182 -21.00 -4.33 1.85
C THR A 182 -20.42 -5.75 1.64
N ALA A 183 -20.78 -6.42 0.56
CA ALA A 183 -20.31 -7.76 0.26
C ALA A 183 -18.79 -7.77 -0.07
N GLU A 184 -18.32 -6.81 -0.88
CA GLU A 184 -16.90 -6.65 -1.17
C GLU A 184 -16.09 -6.34 0.08
N HIS A 185 -16.59 -5.46 0.95
CA HIS A 185 -15.94 -5.12 2.21
C HIS A 185 -15.83 -6.34 3.15
N ALA A 186 -16.89 -7.12 3.29
CA ALA A 186 -16.88 -8.34 4.08
C ALA A 186 -15.83 -9.35 3.58
N THR A 187 -15.72 -9.51 2.25
CA THR A 187 -14.72 -10.39 1.64
C THR A 187 -13.30 -9.95 1.94
N VAL A 188 -13.00 -8.65 1.84
CA VAL A 188 -11.66 -8.12 2.14
C VAL A 188 -11.34 -8.20 3.64
N VAL A 189 -12.32 -7.94 4.50
CA VAL A 189 -12.15 -8.09 5.97
C VAL A 189 -11.80 -9.54 6.32
N ASP A 190 -12.48 -10.52 5.74
CA ASP A 190 -12.19 -11.94 6.01
C ASP A 190 -10.81 -12.34 5.46
N LEU A 191 -10.46 -11.89 4.27
CA LEU A 191 -9.14 -12.11 3.67
C LEU A 191 -8.02 -11.58 4.56
N LEU A 192 -8.09 -10.31 5.00
CA LEU A 192 -7.04 -9.70 5.82
C LEU A 192 -7.01 -10.25 7.25
N ARG A 193 -8.17 -10.67 7.78
CA ARG A 193 -8.23 -11.42 9.04
C ARG A 193 -7.47 -12.74 8.95
N ASN A 194 -7.65 -13.47 7.85
CA ASN A 194 -6.92 -14.71 7.60
C ASN A 194 -5.43 -14.44 7.44
N ASP A 195 -5.02 -13.40 6.69
CA ASP A 195 -3.62 -13.01 6.53
C ASP A 195 -2.94 -12.73 7.88
N LEU A 196 -3.57 -11.93 8.76
CA LEU A 196 -3.03 -11.68 10.09
C LEU A 196 -2.90 -12.97 10.93
N SER A 197 -3.86 -13.90 10.78
CA SER A 197 -3.86 -15.17 11.53
C SER A 197 -2.68 -16.08 11.22
N LEU A 198 -1.96 -15.84 10.12
CA LEU A 198 -0.74 -16.59 9.77
C LEU A 198 0.43 -16.30 10.75
N SER A 199 0.39 -15.18 11.46
CA SER A 199 1.48 -14.74 12.33
C SER A 199 1.03 -14.27 13.71
N ALA A 200 -0.25 -13.92 13.89
CA ALA A 200 -0.80 -13.38 15.12
C ALA A 200 -1.82 -14.31 15.76
N SER A 201 -1.93 -14.21 17.08
CA SER A 201 -2.98 -14.84 17.88
C SER A 201 -4.11 -13.85 18.17
N ARG A 202 -5.26 -14.36 18.65
CA ARG A 202 -6.43 -13.55 19.06
C ARG A 202 -6.88 -12.54 18.01
N VAL A 203 -6.77 -12.91 16.73
CA VAL A 203 -7.17 -12.05 15.61
C VAL A 203 -8.69 -11.84 15.64
N ARG A 204 -9.09 -10.57 15.63
CA ARG A 204 -10.49 -10.15 15.70
C ARG A 204 -10.73 -8.85 14.94
N VAL A 205 -11.95 -8.65 14.48
CA VAL A 205 -12.40 -7.36 13.97
C VAL A 205 -12.74 -6.48 15.19
N LYS A 206 -11.93 -5.45 15.43
CA LYS A 206 -12.10 -4.52 16.56
C LYS A 206 -13.17 -3.47 16.26
N ARG A 207 -13.20 -2.98 15.03
CA ARG A 207 -14.23 -2.05 14.54
C ARG A 207 -14.65 -2.49 13.15
N TYR A 208 -15.94 -2.65 12.92
CA TYR A 208 -16.48 -3.09 11.64
C TYR A 208 -17.27 -1.97 10.95
N ARG A 209 -16.94 -1.66 9.69
CA ARG A 209 -17.61 -0.69 8.83
C ARG A 209 -17.89 0.63 9.54
N TYR A 210 -16.87 1.37 9.84
CA TYR A 210 -16.97 2.76 10.30
C TYR A 210 -16.59 3.72 9.16
N ILE A 211 -17.05 4.97 9.28
CA ILE A 211 -16.81 6.00 8.27
C ILE A 211 -15.62 6.85 8.67
N ASP A 212 -14.64 6.91 7.77
CA ASP A 212 -13.55 7.87 7.80
C ASP A 212 -13.87 9.06 6.89
N ARG A 213 -13.64 10.28 7.37
CA ARG A 213 -13.75 11.52 6.59
C ARG A 213 -12.37 11.93 6.14
N LEU A 214 -12.16 11.96 4.83
CA LEU A 214 -10.88 12.27 4.21
C LEU A 214 -10.99 13.56 3.41
N LYS A 215 -10.11 14.52 3.70
CA LYS A 215 -9.95 15.72 2.89
C LYS A 215 -8.98 15.43 1.75
N THR A 216 -9.39 15.70 0.53
CA THR A 216 -8.54 15.70 -0.65
C THR A 216 -8.23 17.13 -1.06
N SER A 217 -7.45 17.34 -2.13
CA SER A 217 -7.09 18.66 -2.63
C SER A 217 -8.32 19.53 -3.02
N ASP A 218 -9.41 18.91 -3.45
CA ASP A 218 -10.56 19.58 -4.05
C ASP A 218 -11.90 19.28 -3.37
N ARG A 219 -11.97 18.24 -2.52
CA ARG A 219 -13.23 17.80 -1.88
C ARG A 219 -13.00 16.99 -0.60
N GLU A 220 -14.08 16.76 0.11
CA GLU A 220 -14.16 15.81 1.21
C GLU A 220 -14.85 14.53 0.73
N ILE A 221 -14.29 13.38 1.08
CA ILE A 221 -14.85 12.06 0.76
C ILE A 221 -15.09 11.28 2.05
N LEU A 222 -16.11 10.44 2.03
CA LEU A 222 -16.37 9.44 3.06
C LEU A 222 -15.87 8.09 2.57
N GLN A 223 -15.18 7.38 3.41
CA GLN A 223 -14.66 6.04 3.14
C GLN A 223 -15.09 5.07 4.22
N VAL A 224 -15.52 3.87 3.84
CA VAL A 224 -15.85 2.82 4.79
C VAL A 224 -14.61 2.00 5.08
N SER A 225 -14.25 1.93 6.36
CA SER A 225 -13.08 1.22 6.87
C SER A 225 -13.48 0.19 7.94
N SER A 226 -12.63 -0.80 8.17
CA SER A 226 -12.67 -1.65 9.35
C SER A 226 -11.29 -1.72 9.99
N GLU A 227 -11.23 -2.11 11.25
CA GLU A 227 -9.97 -2.31 11.99
C GLU A 227 -9.92 -3.75 12.47
N ILE A 228 -8.92 -4.49 12.00
CA ILE A 228 -8.63 -5.86 12.41
C ILE A 228 -7.36 -5.81 13.26
N VAL A 229 -7.38 -6.47 14.41
CA VAL A 229 -6.24 -6.52 15.33
C VAL A 229 -5.92 -7.94 15.72
N GLY A 230 -4.66 -8.18 16.03
CA GLY A 230 -4.15 -9.42 16.59
C GLY A 230 -3.00 -9.15 17.56
N GLU A 231 -2.52 -10.18 18.23
CA GLU A 231 -1.44 -10.11 19.19
C GLU A 231 -0.25 -10.96 18.68
N LEU A 232 0.91 -10.35 18.57
CA LEU A 232 2.18 -11.01 18.29
C LEU A 232 2.87 -11.41 19.60
N GLY A 233 3.81 -12.34 19.55
CA GLY A 233 4.64 -12.70 20.70
C GLY A 233 5.58 -11.55 21.11
N GLU A 234 6.09 -11.61 22.36
CA GLU A 234 6.94 -10.56 22.94
C GLU A 234 8.18 -10.21 22.08
N ASN A 235 8.72 -11.20 21.36
CA ASN A 235 9.91 -11.03 20.51
C ASN A 235 9.58 -10.89 19.02
N PHE A 236 8.40 -10.34 18.67
CA PHE A 236 7.96 -10.19 17.27
C PHE A 236 8.99 -9.49 16.38
N HIS A 237 9.74 -8.55 16.94
CA HIS A 237 10.78 -7.78 16.22
C HIS A 237 11.89 -8.67 15.66
N GLU A 238 12.14 -9.86 16.25
CA GLU A 238 13.13 -10.82 15.73
C GLU A 238 12.66 -11.56 14.47
N SER A 239 11.39 -11.47 14.15
CA SER A 239 10.71 -12.14 13.02
C SER A 239 9.88 -11.19 12.15
N LEU A 240 10.19 -9.90 12.15
CA LEU A 240 9.43 -8.88 11.37
C LEU A 240 9.34 -9.24 9.90
N GLY A 241 10.44 -9.66 9.28
CA GLY A 241 10.45 -10.10 7.90
C GLY A 241 9.50 -11.29 7.67
N ASP A 242 9.52 -12.29 8.56
CA ASP A 242 8.65 -13.46 8.45
C ASP A 242 7.18 -13.08 8.59
N ILE A 243 6.86 -12.19 9.53
CA ILE A 243 5.49 -11.70 9.76
C ILE A 243 4.95 -11.00 8.51
N VAL A 244 5.72 -10.07 7.96
CA VAL A 244 5.32 -9.29 6.79
C VAL A 244 5.22 -10.17 5.54
N PHE A 245 6.23 -10.99 5.27
CA PHE A 245 6.28 -11.78 4.03
C PHE A 245 5.23 -12.88 3.96
N LYS A 246 4.75 -13.42 5.09
CA LYS A 246 3.63 -14.37 5.12
C LYS A 246 2.31 -13.78 4.62
N THR A 247 2.14 -12.47 4.69
CA THR A 247 0.91 -11.79 4.29
C THR A 247 0.95 -11.27 2.84
N LEU A 248 2.10 -11.39 2.14
CA LEU A 248 2.28 -10.96 0.77
C LEU A 248 1.77 -11.99 -0.27
N PRO A 249 1.42 -11.53 -1.50
CA PRO A 249 1.15 -10.14 -1.84
C PRO A 249 -0.07 -9.60 -1.09
N ALA A 250 -0.17 -8.26 -0.98
CA ALA A 250 -1.23 -7.62 -0.23
C ALA A 250 -2.62 -8.01 -0.77
N GLY A 251 -3.49 -8.52 0.11
CA GLY A 251 -4.80 -9.04 -0.26
C GLY A 251 -5.74 -7.98 -0.84
N SER A 252 -5.66 -6.75 -0.33
CA SER A 252 -6.51 -5.62 -0.76
C SER A 252 -6.30 -5.22 -2.22
N VAL A 253 -5.12 -5.46 -2.78
CA VAL A 253 -4.76 -5.12 -4.17
C VAL A 253 -4.56 -6.35 -5.07
N SER A 254 -4.76 -7.55 -4.56
CA SER A 254 -4.79 -8.80 -5.34
C SER A 254 -6.21 -9.32 -5.46
N GLY A 255 -6.75 -9.90 -4.43
CA GLY A 255 -8.09 -10.48 -4.34
C GLY A 255 -8.10 -11.80 -3.58
N ALA A 256 -9.19 -12.56 -3.72
CA ALA A 256 -9.44 -13.77 -2.94
C ALA A 256 -10.08 -14.89 -3.77
N PRO A 257 -9.60 -16.16 -3.64
CA PRO A 257 -8.40 -16.63 -2.93
C PRO A 257 -7.12 -16.12 -3.59
N LYS A 258 -6.07 -15.87 -2.79
CA LYS A 258 -4.86 -15.17 -3.23
C LYS A 258 -4.15 -15.83 -4.42
N GLU A 259 -3.84 -17.12 -4.32
CA GLU A 259 -3.06 -17.86 -5.32
C GLU A 259 -3.73 -17.88 -6.70
N SER A 260 -4.99 -18.33 -6.77
CA SER A 260 -5.73 -18.39 -8.03
C SER A 260 -6.02 -17.01 -8.61
N THR A 261 -6.22 -16.00 -7.75
CA THR A 261 -6.43 -14.62 -8.18
C THR A 261 -5.18 -14.03 -8.80
N VAL A 262 -4.00 -14.25 -8.21
CA VAL A 262 -2.72 -13.80 -8.79
C VAL A 262 -2.47 -14.46 -10.15
N ASP A 263 -2.88 -15.72 -10.34
CA ASP A 263 -2.79 -16.38 -11.65
C ASP A 263 -3.71 -15.73 -12.70
N ILE A 264 -4.92 -15.32 -12.30
CA ILE A 264 -5.83 -14.58 -13.19
C ILE A 264 -5.19 -13.23 -13.56
N ILE A 265 -4.64 -12.49 -12.59
CA ILE A 265 -3.97 -11.21 -12.81
C ILE A 265 -2.84 -11.35 -13.82
N ARG A 266 -1.95 -12.34 -13.65
CA ARG A 266 -0.83 -12.60 -14.56
C ARG A 266 -1.25 -12.89 -16.01
N ARG A 267 -2.43 -13.47 -16.20
CA ARG A 267 -3.00 -13.75 -17.54
C ARG A 267 -3.75 -12.57 -18.13
N ALA A 268 -4.27 -11.69 -17.29
CA ALA A 268 -5.08 -10.54 -17.73
C ALA A 268 -4.23 -9.29 -18.00
N GLU A 269 -3.17 -9.07 -17.25
CA GLU A 269 -2.32 -7.87 -17.34
C GLU A 269 -1.16 -8.08 -18.31
N ASP A 270 -0.65 -6.99 -18.93
CA ASP A 270 0.39 -7.04 -19.97
C ASP A 270 1.81 -7.23 -19.42
N GLY A 271 1.98 -7.62 -18.19
CA GLY A 271 3.27 -7.84 -17.59
C GLY A 271 3.27 -7.69 -16.07
N PRO A 272 4.44 -7.71 -15.45
CA PRO A 272 4.53 -7.59 -14.00
C PRO A 272 4.14 -6.18 -13.55
N ARG A 273 3.52 -6.11 -12.39
CA ARG A 273 3.20 -4.85 -11.70
C ARG A 273 4.44 -4.16 -11.16
N GLY A 274 5.49 -4.94 -10.87
CA GLY A 274 6.69 -4.43 -10.24
C GLY A 274 6.40 -3.91 -8.84
N PHE A 275 6.92 -2.73 -8.50
CA PHE A 275 6.66 -2.14 -7.18
C PHE A 275 5.24 -1.58 -7.03
N TYR A 276 4.51 -1.30 -8.11
CA TYR A 276 3.09 -1.00 -8.00
C TYR A 276 2.31 -2.17 -7.40
N ALA A 277 1.44 -1.89 -6.44
CA ALA A 277 0.73 -2.91 -5.64
C ALA A 277 1.65 -3.80 -4.76
N GLY A 278 2.96 -3.51 -4.69
CA GLY A 278 3.86 -4.03 -3.68
C GLY A 278 3.65 -3.38 -2.32
N VAL A 279 4.58 -3.58 -1.41
CA VAL A 279 4.51 -3.05 -0.04
C VAL A 279 5.83 -2.38 0.34
N PHE A 280 5.74 -1.26 1.06
CA PHE A 280 6.88 -0.69 1.76
C PHE A 280 6.56 -0.48 3.24
N GLY A 281 7.58 -0.42 4.07
CA GLY A 281 7.39 -0.19 5.49
C GLY A 281 8.67 0.30 6.16
N TYR A 282 8.47 0.80 7.37
CA TYR A 282 9.50 1.36 8.22
C TYR A 282 9.38 0.79 9.64
N PHE A 283 10.51 0.37 10.18
CA PHE A 283 10.69 -0.02 11.57
C PHE A 283 11.59 1.01 12.26
N ASP A 284 11.12 1.60 13.35
CA ASP A 284 11.84 2.64 14.08
C ASP A 284 12.75 2.10 15.22
N GLY A 285 12.89 0.77 15.32
CA GLY A 285 13.54 0.08 16.43
C GLY A 285 12.56 -0.42 17.49
N SER A 286 11.31 0.00 17.47
CA SER A 286 10.27 -0.35 18.45
C SER A 286 8.94 -0.73 17.79
N ALA A 287 8.43 0.13 16.94
CA ALA A 287 7.18 -0.03 16.21
C ALA A 287 7.43 -0.18 14.70
N PHE A 288 6.49 -0.80 14.01
CA PHE A 288 6.53 -1.00 12.57
C PHE A 288 5.26 -0.44 11.92
N ASP A 289 5.43 0.28 10.82
CA ASP A 289 4.33 0.78 10.01
C ASP A 289 4.60 0.52 8.53
N SER A 290 3.56 0.21 7.75
CA SER A 290 3.71 -0.12 6.34
C SER A 290 2.48 0.22 5.52
N ALA A 291 2.70 0.40 4.22
CA ALA A 291 1.66 0.76 3.26
C ALA A 291 1.75 -0.06 1.98
N VAL A 292 0.61 -0.24 1.33
CA VAL A 292 0.54 -0.78 -0.03
C VAL A 292 1.01 0.29 -1.01
N LEU A 293 1.85 -0.05 -1.97
CA LEU A 293 2.37 0.87 -2.98
C LEU A 293 1.34 1.14 -4.07
N ILE A 294 0.41 2.05 -3.77
CA ILE A 294 -0.63 2.55 -4.70
C ILE A 294 -0.53 4.07 -4.85
N ARG A 295 -1.29 4.65 -5.79
CA ARG A 295 -1.10 6.05 -6.19
C ARG A 295 0.34 6.28 -6.62
N PHE A 296 0.71 5.59 -7.67
CA PHE A 296 2.09 5.28 -8.04
C PHE A 296 2.43 5.85 -9.41
N ILE A 297 3.63 6.44 -9.54
CA ILE A 297 4.19 6.88 -10.81
C ILE A 297 5.60 6.30 -10.92
N GLU A 298 5.93 5.69 -12.04
CA GLU A 298 7.27 5.15 -12.33
C GLU A 298 7.84 5.72 -13.63
N GLU A 299 9.17 5.72 -13.75
CA GLU A 299 9.90 6.05 -14.98
C GLU A 299 10.02 4.85 -15.92
#